data_9cf6293355dade33694e6302cad36617
#
_entry.id   9cf6293355dade33694e6302cad36617
#
_cell.length_a   1.000
_cell.length_b   1.000
_cell.length_c   1.000
_cell.angle_alpha   90.00
_cell.angle_beta   90.00
_cell.angle_gamma   90.00
#
_symmetry.space_group_name_H-M   'P 1'
#
loop_
_entity.id
_entity.type
_entity.pdbx_description
1 polymer ?
#
loop_
_entity_poly.entity_id
_entity_poly.type
_entity_poly.pdbx_seq_one_letter_code
_entity_poly.pdbx_strand_id
1 'polypeptide(L)'
;KYGTEDRVFMFTSTSKITFPGAGVSALACSEAMMKYICKRFSIMIISYDKMNQLRHVRFLKNKEGVLAHMAKHRRRLVPCFDAVKTAFNEELTPCGDIAHWTNPKGGYFISLYVMPGCAKRVAQLCKECGLTLTGAGSAYPYHKDPQDSHLRIAPTYPSLDEVETASDLLCVCVKLAVIEKLLAEKAE
;
A
#
# COMPACT_ATOMS: atom_id res chain seq x y z
N LYS A 1 26.33 8.86 -13.17
CA LYS A 1 25.75 8.08 -14.28
C LYS A 1 26.59 6.82 -14.45
N TYR A 2 25.94 5.65 -14.48
CA TYR A 2 26.63 4.36 -14.41
C TYR A 2 26.58 3.61 -15.76
N GLY A 3 26.09 4.26 -16.84
CA GLY A 3 25.93 3.63 -18.17
C GLY A 3 24.93 2.47 -18.19
N THR A 4 23.95 2.49 -17.29
CA THR A 4 22.97 1.40 -17.12
C THR A 4 21.54 1.85 -17.43
N GLU A 5 21.39 2.96 -18.12
CA GLU A 5 20.09 3.57 -18.46
C GLU A 5 19.19 2.61 -19.24
N ASP A 6 19.78 1.74 -20.07
CA ASP A 6 19.04 0.70 -20.81
C ASP A 6 18.43 -0.40 -19.93
N ARG A 7 18.78 -0.45 -18.66
CA ARG A 7 18.25 -1.45 -17.71
C ARG A 7 17.15 -0.86 -16.79
N VAL A 8 16.83 0.42 -16.97
CA VAL A 8 15.88 1.11 -16.11
C VAL A 8 14.57 1.36 -16.84
N PHE A 9 13.48 0.90 -16.24
CA PHE A 9 12.11 1.17 -16.66
C PHE A 9 11.39 1.93 -15.55
N MET A 10 10.78 3.05 -15.88
CA MET A 10 9.99 3.85 -14.95
C MET A 10 8.51 3.78 -15.35
N PHE A 11 7.68 3.45 -14.39
CA PHE A 11 6.23 3.37 -14.58
C PHE A 11 5.53 4.38 -13.68
N THR A 12 4.45 4.96 -14.20
CA THR A 12 3.55 5.78 -13.39
C THR A 12 2.11 5.56 -13.81
N SER A 13 1.18 5.87 -12.91
CA SER A 13 -0.26 5.73 -13.17
C SER A 13 -1.05 6.77 -12.39
N THR A 14 -2.14 7.22 -12.96
CA THR A 14 -3.11 8.10 -12.30
C THR A 14 -4.22 7.32 -11.56
N SER A 15 -4.16 5.99 -11.53
CA SER A 15 -5.23 5.13 -10.99
C SER A 15 -5.57 5.43 -9.53
N LYS A 16 -4.61 5.92 -8.74
CA LYS A 16 -4.79 6.31 -7.35
C LYS A 16 -4.93 7.82 -7.14
N ILE A 17 -4.93 8.60 -8.23
CA ILE A 17 -4.94 10.07 -8.18
C ILE A 17 -6.23 10.62 -8.78
N THR A 18 -6.72 10.07 -9.90
CA THR A 18 -7.85 10.60 -10.66
C THR A 18 -9.06 9.67 -10.66
N PHE A 19 -9.32 8.99 -11.78
CA PHE A 19 -10.54 8.22 -12.00
C PHE A 19 -10.27 6.72 -11.83
N PRO A 20 -10.78 6.06 -10.78
CA PRO A 20 -10.67 4.61 -10.64
C PRO A 20 -11.23 3.88 -11.85
N GLY A 21 -10.50 2.90 -12.37
CA GLY A 21 -10.87 2.14 -13.56
C GLY A 21 -10.70 2.88 -14.90
N ALA A 22 -10.43 4.17 -14.88
CA ALA A 22 -10.20 5.00 -16.07
C ALA A 22 -8.91 5.81 -15.95
N GLY A 23 -7.89 5.26 -15.32
CA GLY A 23 -6.58 5.90 -15.17
C GLY A 23 -5.81 5.97 -16.48
N VAL A 24 -4.80 6.84 -16.51
CA VAL A 24 -3.78 6.90 -17.54
C VAL A 24 -2.46 6.46 -16.92
N SER A 25 -1.70 5.66 -17.65
CA SER A 25 -0.37 5.23 -17.23
C SER A 25 0.68 5.68 -18.25
N ALA A 26 1.92 5.79 -17.81
CA ALA A 26 3.05 6.07 -18.66
C ALA A 26 4.24 5.17 -18.32
N LEU A 27 5.01 4.86 -19.34
CA LEU A 27 6.28 4.16 -19.27
C LEU A 27 7.37 5.07 -19.82
N ALA A 28 8.49 5.12 -19.12
CA ALA A 28 9.71 5.75 -19.61
C ALA A 28 10.90 4.78 -19.48
N CYS A 29 11.76 4.76 -20.49
CA CYS A 29 12.99 3.99 -20.54
C CYS A 29 13.95 4.65 -21.56
N SER A 30 15.10 4.03 -21.82
CA SER A 30 16.00 4.50 -22.89
C SER A 30 15.33 4.43 -24.26
N GLU A 31 15.87 5.19 -25.20
CA GLU A 31 15.33 5.24 -26.58
C GLU A 31 15.39 3.86 -27.25
N ALA A 32 16.48 3.11 -27.05
CA ALA A 32 16.63 1.76 -27.59
C ALA A 32 15.53 0.82 -27.07
N MET A 33 15.30 0.82 -25.77
CA MET A 33 14.24 0.02 -25.15
C MET A 33 12.84 0.50 -25.55
N MET A 34 12.65 1.79 -25.70
CA MET A 34 11.37 2.34 -26.16
C MET A 34 11.02 1.88 -27.58
N LYS A 35 11.99 1.90 -28.52
CA LYS A 35 11.81 1.36 -29.88
C LYS A 35 11.42 -0.13 -29.85
N TYR A 36 12.09 -0.92 -29.01
CA TYR A 36 11.78 -2.34 -28.85
C TYR A 36 10.37 -2.57 -28.30
N ILE A 37 9.96 -1.82 -27.27
CA ILE A 37 8.63 -1.94 -26.64
C ILE A 37 7.54 -1.47 -27.60
N CYS A 38 7.71 -0.34 -28.26
CA CYS A 38 6.73 0.19 -29.22
C CYS A 38 6.45 -0.78 -30.37
N LYS A 39 7.48 -1.46 -30.88
CA LYS A 39 7.30 -2.49 -31.91
C LYS A 39 6.44 -3.66 -31.44
N ARG A 40 6.49 -4.03 -30.16
CA ARG A 40 5.66 -5.09 -29.58
C ARG A 40 4.25 -4.60 -29.24
N PHE A 41 4.14 -3.42 -28.69
CA PHE A 41 2.83 -2.82 -28.35
C PHE A 41 2.00 -2.51 -29.59
N SER A 42 2.63 -2.15 -30.72
CA SER A 42 1.90 -1.92 -31.97
C SER A 42 1.15 -3.15 -32.50
N ILE A 43 1.55 -4.36 -32.08
CA ILE A 43 0.85 -5.60 -32.42
C ILE A 43 -0.35 -5.82 -31.48
N MET A 44 -0.24 -5.38 -30.24
CA MET A 44 -1.26 -5.58 -29.20
C MET A 44 -2.33 -4.48 -29.21
N ILE A 45 -1.92 -3.24 -29.47
CA ILE A 45 -2.76 -2.05 -29.32
C ILE A 45 -2.60 -1.16 -30.55
N ILE A 46 -3.66 -0.98 -31.32
CA ILE A 46 -3.68 -0.08 -32.48
C ILE A 46 -3.76 1.38 -32.02
N SER A 47 -4.57 1.65 -30.98
CA SER A 47 -4.77 3.00 -30.46
C SER A 47 -5.13 2.96 -28.99
N TYR A 48 -4.64 3.94 -28.24
CA TYR A 48 -4.99 4.15 -26.84
C TYR A 48 -6.27 4.99 -26.74
N ASP A 49 -6.96 4.94 -25.58
CA ASP A 49 -8.15 5.74 -25.29
C ASP A 49 -7.80 7.24 -25.20
N LYS A 50 -7.86 7.89 -26.35
CA LYS A 50 -7.56 9.33 -26.50
C LYS A 50 -8.59 10.21 -25.80
N MET A 51 -9.84 9.76 -25.68
CA MET A 51 -10.89 10.50 -24.97
C MET A 51 -10.58 10.56 -23.49
N ASN A 52 -10.13 9.44 -22.92
CA ASN A 52 -9.71 9.39 -21.53
C ASN A 52 -8.45 10.25 -21.28
N GLN A 53 -7.48 10.22 -22.20
CA GLN A 53 -6.31 11.09 -22.13
C GLN A 53 -6.72 12.57 -22.17
N LEU A 54 -7.61 12.96 -23.09
CA LEU A 54 -8.13 14.34 -23.19
C LEU A 54 -8.87 14.76 -21.90
N ARG A 55 -9.65 13.87 -21.31
CA ARG A 55 -10.31 14.11 -20.03
C ARG A 55 -9.32 14.44 -18.94
N HIS A 56 -8.22 13.67 -18.82
CA HIS A 56 -7.15 13.94 -17.85
C HIS A 56 -6.45 15.28 -18.13
N VAL A 57 -6.14 15.59 -19.38
CA VAL A 57 -5.53 16.86 -19.76
C VAL A 57 -6.43 18.04 -19.39
N ARG A 58 -7.72 17.96 -19.68
CA ARG A 58 -8.68 19.02 -19.33
C ARG A 58 -8.89 19.17 -17.83
N PHE A 59 -8.88 18.06 -17.10
CA PHE A 59 -9.09 18.04 -15.66
C PHE A 59 -7.86 18.53 -14.89
N LEU A 60 -6.68 18.01 -15.20
CA LEU A 60 -5.44 18.30 -14.48
C LEU A 60 -4.72 19.53 -15.03
N LYS A 61 -4.88 19.82 -16.32
CA LYS A 61 -4.28 20.92 -17.07
C LYS A 61 -2.75 20.89 -17.16
N ASN A 62 -2.07 20.96 -16.03
CA ASN A 62 -0.62 21.06 -15.90
C ASN A 62 -0.15 20.41 -14.57
N LYS A 63 1.15 20.50 -14.29
CA LYS A 63 1.77 19.99 -13.07
C LYS A 63 1.16 20.57 -11.81
N GLU A 64 0.88 21.86 -11.80
CA GLU A 64 0.29 22.58 -10.68
C GLU A 64 -1.13 22.04 -10.39
N GLY A 65 -1.90 21.75 -11.42
CA GLY A 65 -3.22 21.11 -11.31
C GLY A 65 -3.14 19.71 -10.72
N VAL A 66 -2.15 18.92 -11.11
CA VAL A 66 -1.89 17.60 -10.49
C VAL A 66 -1.59 17.73 -9.00
N LEU A 67 -0.67 18.63 -8.63
CA LEU A 67 -0.27 18.86 -7.24
C LEU A 67 -1.43 19.38 -6.39
N ALA A 68 -2.22 20.31 -6.92
CA ALA A 68 -3.40 20.83 -6.25
C ALA A 68 -4.46 19.75 -6.02
N HIS A 69 -4.65 18.85 -6.99
CA HIS A 69 -5.57 17.73 -6.86
C HIS A 69 -5.07 16.71 -5.82
N MET A 70 -3.79 16.38 -5.84
CA MET A 70 -3.16 15.50 -4.82
C MET A 70 -3.25 16.09 -3.41
N ALA A 71 -3.13 17.42 -3.28
CA ALA A 71 -3.30 18.09 -1.98
C ALA A 71 -4.71 17.94 -1.41
N LYS A 72 -5.75 17.84 -2.25
CA LYS A 72 -7.12 17.54 -1.80
C LYS A 72 -7.22 16.13 -1.23
N HIS A 73 -6.64 15.13 -1.89
CA HIS A 73 -6.59 13.76 -1.36
C HIS A 73 -5.82 13.71 -0.03
N ARG A 74 -4.67 14.38 0.04
CA ARG A 74 -3.86 14.42 1.26
C ARG A 74 -4.66 14.89 2.48
N ARG A 75 -5.48 15.94 2.35
CA ARG A 75 -6.29 16.46 3.47
C ARG A 75 -7.22 15.41 4.06
N ARG A 76 -7.70 14.48 3.22
CA ARG A 76 -8.57 13.38 3.65
C ARG A 76 -7.78 12.20 4.21
N LEU A 77 -6.63 11.90 3.62
CA LEU A 77 -5.87 10.68 3.95
C LEU A 77 -4.99 10.83 5.18
N VAL A 78 -4.37 12.01 5.37
CA VAL A 78 -3.45 12.23 6.49
C VAL A 78 -4.08 11.91 7.85
N PRO A 79 -5.30 12.35 8.18
CA PRO A 79 -5.92 12.00 9.46
C PRO A 79 -6.04 10.48 9.67
N CYS A 80 -6.42 9.72 8.64
CA CYS A 80 -6.53 8.26 8.74
C CYS A 80 -5.16 7.59 8.97
N PHE A 81 -4.11 8.08 8.30
CA PHE A 81 -2.75 7.59 8.52
C PHE A 81 -2.23 7.93 9.92
N ASP A 82 -2.55 9.13 10.41
CA ASP A 82 -2.14 9.57 11.73
C ASP A 82 -2.87 8.76 12.81
N ALA A 83 -4.17 8.47 12.66
CA ALA A 83 -4.92 7.62 13.57
C ALA A 83 -4.27 6.23 13.72
N VAL A 84 -3.94 5.56 12.61
CA VAL A 84 -3.26 4.25 12.64
C VAL A 84 -1.91 4.34 13.37
N LYS A 85 -1.10 5.35 13.05
CA LYS A 85 0.23 5.52 13.68
C LYS A 85 0.13 5.85 15.17
N THR A 86 -0.87 6.65 15.55
CA THR A 86 -1.14 6.97 16.95
C THR A 86 -1.49 5.71 17.73
N ALA A 87 -2.45 4.93 17.26
CA ALA A 87 -2.81 3.65 17.89
C ALA A 87 -1.60 2.71 18.02
N PHE A 88 -0.78 2.58 16.97
CA PHE A 88 0.42 1.74 17.04
C PHE A 88 1.46 2.27 18.05
N ASN A 89 1.67 3.58 18.10
CA ASN A 89 2.61 4.19 19.06
C ASN A 89 2.12 4.03 20.51
N GLU A 90 0.84 4.20 20.76
CA GLU A 90 0.25 4.12 22.11
C GLU A 90 0.13 2.69 22.59
N GLU A 91 -0.27 1.77 21.70
CA GLU A 91 -0.67 0.42 22.06
C GLU A 91 0.42 -0.64 21.85
N LEU A 92 1.26 -0.51 20.84
CA LEU A 92 2.27 -1.52 20.50
C LEU A 92 3.67 -1.15 21.00
N THR A 93 4.06 0.13 20.94
CA THR A 93 5.39 0.57 21.40
C THR A 93 5.67 0.19 22.86
N PRO A 94 4.71 0.31 23.82
CA PRO A 94 4.96 -0.09 25.21
C PRO A 94 5.17 -1.60 25.41
N CYS A 95 4.81 -2.41 24.41
CA CYS A 95 4.97 -3.88 24.47
C CYS A 95 6.37 -4.36 24.02
N GLY A 96 7.30 -3.46 23.72
CA GLY A 96 8.64 -3.79 23.23
C GLY A 96 8.66 -4.16 21.74
N ASP A 97 9.60 -5.02 21.34
CA ASP A 97 9.87 -5.35 19.94
C ASP A 97 8.88 -6.35 19.33
N ILE A 98 7.60 -6.27 19.68
CA ILE A 98 6.57 -7.17 19.12
C ILE A 98 6.11 -6.77 17.74
N ALA A 99 6.30 -5.50 17.35
CA ALA A 99 5.93 -4.98 16.05
C ALA A 99 6.75 -3.72 15.69
N HIS A 100 6.89 -3.48 14.39
CA HIS A 100 7.38 -2.21 13.84
C HIS A 100 6.64 -1.88 12.55
N TRP A 101 6.65 -0.60 12.14
CA TRP A 101 5.91 -0.15 10.98
C TRP A 101 6.61 0.97 10.22
N THR A 102 6.25 1.11 8.94
CA THR A 102 6.76 2.19 8.13
C THR A 102 6.03 3.50 8.42
N ASN A 103 6.74 4.63 8.28
CA ASN A 103 6.17 5.97 8.31
C ASN A 103 6.22 6.60 6.91
N PRO A 104 5.29 6.27 6.01
CA PRO A 104 5.33 6.72 4.63
C PRO A 104 5.03 8.22 4.51
N LYS A 105 5.77 8.91 3.66
CA LYS A 105 5.54 10.32 3.32
C LYS A 105 4.48 10.50 2.22
N GLY A 106 4.01 9.42 1.65
CA GLY A 106 3.00 9.38 0.59
C GLY A 106 2.58 7.94 0.29
N GLY A 107 1.69 7.77 -0.66
CA GLY A 107 1.11 6.47 -0.99
C GLY A 107 -0.15 6.16 -0.20
N TYR A 108 -0.55 4.89 -0.16
CA TYR A 108 -1.83 4.42 0.36
C TYR A 108 -1.70 3.32 1.41
N PHE A 109 -0.47 2.97 1.79
CA PHE A 109 -0.23 1.80 2.64
C PHE A 109 0.77 2.10 3.74
N ILE A 110 0.55 1.46 4.89
CA ILE A 110 1.53 1.29 5.95
C ILE A 110 1.91 -0.20 5.96
N SER A 111 3.20 -0.50 5.96
CA SER A 111 3.68 -1.86 6.22
C SER A 111 3.82 -2.03 7.72
N LEU A 112 3.07 -2.97 8.28
CA LEU A 112 3.18 -3.42 9.66
C LEU A 112 3.92 -4.75 9.66
N TYR A 113 4.98 -4.84 10.42
CA TYR A 113 5.72 -6.07 10.68
C TYR A 113 5.49 -6.47 12.13
N VAL A 114 4.91 -7.63 12.32
CA VAL A 114 4.68 -8.24 13.63
C VAL A 114 5.73 -9.29 13.92
N MET A 115 5.77 -9.80 15.14
CA MET A 115 6.66 -10.91 15.51
C MET A 115 6.58 -12.03 14.46
N PRO A 116 7.73 -12.57 14.00
CA PRO A 116 7.74 -13.67 13.02
C PRO A 116 6.81 -14.82 13.40
N GLY A 117 6.07 -15.36 12.44
CA GLY A 117 5.08 -16.42 12.64
C GLY A 117 3.71 -15.94 13.13
N CYS A 118 3.47 -14.62 13.28
CA CYS A 118 2.22 -14.10 13.82
C CYS A 118 1.29 -13.46 12.77
N ALA A 119 1.75 -13.09 11.56
CA ALA A 119 0.95 -12.29 10.65
C ALA A 119 -0.36 -12.97 10.20
N LYS A 120 -0.32 -14.26 9.89
CA LYS A 120 -1.53 -15.02 9.53
C LYS A 120 -2.49 -15.11 10.70
N ARG A 121 -1.98 -15.34 11.92
CA ARG A 121 -2.82 -15.40 13.13
C ARG A 121 -3.47 -14.07 13.43
N VAL A 122 -2.74 -12.95 13.31
CA VAL A 122 -3.31 -11.60 13.43
C VAL A 122 -4.43 -11.39 12.40
N ALA A 123 -4.18 -11.71 11.13
CA ALA A 123 -5.19 -11.55 10.07
C ALA A 123 -6.44 -12.43 10.35
N GLN A 124 -6.28 -13.62 10.90
CA GLN A 124 -7.38 -14.50 11.29
C GLN A 124 -8.18 -13.89 12.45
N LEU A 125 -7.54 -13.45 13.52
CA LEU A 125 -8.18 -12.81 14.67
C LEU A 125 -8.97 -11.57 14.25
N CYS A 126 -8.35 -10.71 13.43
CA CYS A 126 -9.04 -9.56 12.87
C CYS A 126 -10.31 -9.95 12.12
N LYS A 127 -10.24 -10.98 11.27
CA LYS A 127 -11.40 -11.47 10.51
C LYS A 127 -12.50 -12.02 11.42
N GLU A 128 -12.16 -12.73 12.47
CA GLU A 128 -13.10 -13.26 13.48
C GLU A 128 -13.84 -12.12 14.20
N CYS A 129 -13.17 -10.97 14.38
CA CYS A 129 -13.76 -9.76 14.96
C CYS A 129 -14.43 -8.83 13.93
N GLY A 130 -14.54 -9.24 12.67
CA GLY A 130 -15.17 -8.44 11.60
C GLY A 130 -14.25 -7.44 10.89
N LEU A 131 -12.97 -7.38 11.23
CA LEU A 131 -11.98 -6.53 10.56
C LEU A 131 -11.29 -7.31 9.42
N THR A 132 -11.58 -6.94 8.18
CA THR A 132 -10.96 -7.57 7.01
C THR A 132 -9.69 -6.82 6.60
N LEU A 133 -8.55 -7.47 6.71
CA LEU A 133 -7.27 -7.00 6.23
C LEU A 133 -6.94 -7.57 4.84
N THR A 134 -6.00 -6.93 4.13
CA THR A 134 -5.34 -7.59 3.00
C THR A 134 -4.63 -8.85 3.51
N GLY A 135 -4.78 -9.97 2.83
CA GLY A 135 -4.22 -11.25 3.29
C GLY A 135 -2.72 -11.18 3.59
N ALA A 136 -2.31 -11.84 4.68
CA ALA A 136 -0.90 -11.99 5.02
C ALA A 136 -0.12 -12.59 3.84
N GLY A 137 1.10 -12.10 3.60
CA GLY A 137 1.92 -12.53 2.47
C GLY A 137 1.58 -11.87 1.13
N SER A 138 0.52 -11.06 1.03
CA SER A 138 0.08 -10.43 -0.24
C SER A 138 1.11 -9.50 -0.88
N ALA A 139 2.08 -9.00 -0.13
CA ALA A 139 3.18 -8.16 -0.61
C ALA A 139 4.38 -8.97 -1.13
N TYR A 140 4.35 -10.28 -1.00
CA TYR A 140 5.44 -11.17 -1.41
C TYR A 140 5.08 -11.97 -2.68
N PRO A 141 6.09 -12.35 -3.49
CA PRO A 141 5.88 -13.26 -4.61
C PRO A 141 5.19 -14.55 -4.15
N TYR A 142 4.26 -15.03 -4.96
CA TYR A 142 3.47 -16.24 -4.68
C TYR A 142 2.72 -16.23 -3.33
N HIS A 143 2.47 -15.04 -2.76
CA HIS A 143 1.85 -14.85 -1.44
C HIS A 143 2.57 -15.55 -0.29
N LYS A 144 3.89 -15.74 -0.42
CA LYS A 144 4.71 -16.42 0.58
C LYS A 144 5.62 -15.41 1.28
N ASP A 145 5.24 -15.00 2.48
CA ASP A 145 6.12 -14.30 3.40
C ASP A 145 6.96 -15.34 4.16
N PRO A 146 8.29 -15.38 4.00
CA PRO A 146 9.14 -16.37 4.65
C PRO A 146 9.11 -16.30 6.17
N GLN A 147 8.84 -15.13 6.73
CA GLN A 147 8.82 -14.89 8.17
C GLN A 147 7.41 -14.91 8.76
N ASP A 148 6.37 -14.90 7.92
CA ASP A 148 4.98 -14.73 8.38
C ASP A 148 4.82 -13.54 9.34
N SER A 149 5.34 -12.38 8.95
CA SER A 149 5.45 -11.18 9.78
C SER A 149 4.80 -9.95 9.20
N HIS A 150 4.58 -9.89 7.88
CA HIS A 150 4.16 -8.68 7.19
C HIS A 150 2.66 -8.60 6.95
N LEU A 151 2.09 -7.45 7.32
CA LEU A 151 0.71 -7.04 7.04
C LEU A 151 0.71 -5.69 6.33
N ARG A 152 -0.12 -5.56 5.29
CA ARG A 152 -0.32 -4.31 4.58
C ARG A 152 -1.60 -3.63 5.05
N ILE A 153 -1.47 -2.47 5.69
CA ILE A 153 -2.57 -1.69 6.21
C ILE A 153 -2.94 -0.59 5.21
N ALA A 154 -4.22 -0.48 4.85
CA ALA A 154 -4.76 0.45 3.87
C ALA A 154 -5.89 1.30 4.47
N PRO A 155 -5.60 2.36 5.23
CA PRO A 155 -6.59 3.12 6.00
C PRO A 155 -7.30 4.19 5.16
N THR A 156 -7.53 3.96 3.87
CA THR A 156 -7.91 5.03 2.95
C THR A 156 -9.36 4.97 2.47
N TYR A 157 -10.05 3.87 2.73
CA TYR A 157 -11.44 3.65 2.31
C TYR A 157 -12.44 3.98 3.42
N PRO A 158 -12.26 3.52 4.69
CA PRO A 158 -13.22 3.77 5.77
C PRO A 158 -13.25 5.23 6.20
N SER A 159 -14.25 5.60 6.99
CA SER A 159 -14.28 6.88 7.70
C SER A 159 -13.18 6.94 8.77
N LEU A 160 -12.90 8.15 9.29
CA LEU A 160 -11.87 8.31 10.34
C LEU A 160 -12.22 7.49 11.59
N ASP A 161 -13.46 7.58 12.06
CA ASP A 161 -13.95 6.88 13.27
C ASP A 161 -13.83 5.35 13.11
N GLU A 162 -14.11 4.83 11.89
CA GLU A 162 -13.92 3.41 11.58
C GLU A 162 -12.43 3.02 11.57
N VAL A 163 -11.56 3.91 11.08
CA VAL A 163 -10.10 3.68 11.08
C VAL A 163 -9.56 3.66 12.51
N GLU A 164 -10.00 4.56 13.38
CA GLU A 164 -9.62 4.60 14.78
C GLU A 164 -10.01 3.29 15.47
N THR A 165 -11.28 2.90 15.41
CA THR A 165 -11.77 1.64 15.99
C THR A 165 -11.04 0.41 15.43
N ALA A 166 -10.83 0.37 14.10
CA ALA A 166 -10.13 -0.73 13.45
C ALA A 166 -8.65 -0.82 13.86
N SER A 167 -8.00 0.32 14.11
CA SER A 167 -6.60 0.37 14.53
C SER A 167 -6.44 -0.15 15.95
N ASP A 168 -7.33 0.22 16.86
CA ASP A 168 -7.32 -0.31 18.24
C ASP A 168 -7.55 -1.80 18.25
N LEU A 169 -8.54 -2.29 17.50
CA LEU A 169 -8.82 -3.71 17.37
C LEU A 169 -7.62 -4.48 16.78
N LEU A 170 -6.97 -3.91 15.76
CA LEU A 170 -5.77 -4.50 15.18
C LEU A 170 -4.65 -4.62 16.22
N CYS A 171 -4.43 -3.61 17.05
CA CYS A 171 -3.42 -3.65 18.12
C CYS A 171 -3.72 -4.75 19.12
N VAL A 172 -4.98 -4.95 19.51
CA VAL A 172 -5.39 -6.06 20.39
C VAL A 172 -5.10 -7.42 19.73
N CYS A 173 -5.43 -7.58 18.44
CA CYS A 173 -5.16 -8.81 17.69
C CYS A 173 -3.65 -9.11 17.58
N VAL A 174 -2.81 -8.08 17.39
CA VAL A 174 -1.36 -8.23 17.37
C VAL A 174 -0.85 -8.72 18.73
N LYS A 175 -1.25 -8.06 19.82
CA LYS A 175 -0.86 -8.47 21.19
C LYS A 175 -1.28 -9.91 21.49
N LEU A 176 -2.52 -10.28 21.15
CA LEU A 176 -3.04 -11.61 21.39
C LEU A 176 -2.28 -12.68 20.61
N ALA A 177 -2.03 -12.48 19.33
CA ALA A 177 -1.27 -13.42 18.51
C ALA A 177 0.16 -13.65 19.05
N VAL A 178 0.81 -12.57 19.51
CA VAL A 178 2.14 -12.65 20.10
C VAL A 178 2.11 -13.41 21.43
N ILE A 179 1.13 -13.14 22.30
CA ILE A 179 0.98 -13.85 23.56
C ILE A 179 0.73 -15.35 23.34
N GLU A 180 -0.18 -15.70 22.43
CA GLU A 180 -0.46 -17.11 22.08
C GLU A 180 0.84 -17.82 21.64
N LYS A 181 1.65 -17.19 20.81
CA LYS A 181 2.91 -17.75 20.35
C LYS A 181 3.91 -17.93 21.49
N LEU A 182 4.13 -16.88 22.30
CA LEU A 182 5.09 -16.94 23.41
C LEU A 182 4.70 -17.96 24.47
N LEU A 183 3.41 -18.18 24.70
CA LEU A 183 2.91 -19.23 25.62
C LEU A 183 3.16 -20.63 25.04
N ALA A 184 2.96 -20.81 23.72
CA ALA A 184 3.25 -22.09 23.08
C ALA A 184 4.75 -22.43 23.15
N GLU A 185 5.64 -21.47 22.89
CA GLU A 185 7.10 -21.67 23.00
C GLU A 185 7.60 -21.94 24.42
N LYS A 186 6.85 -21.55 25.46
CA LYS A 186 7.19 -21.86 26.85
C LYS A 186 6.69 -23.23 27.32
N ALA A 187 5.74 -23.82 26.61
CA ALA A 187 5.15 -25.10 26.92
C ALA A 187 5.90 -26.29 26.31
N GLU A 188 6.80 -26.00 25.36
CA GLU A 188 7.76 -26.94 24.76
C GLU A 188 9.05 -27.01 25.58
#